data_fa1033638e427ce93f319645b0f1b5e1
#
_entry.id   fa1033638e427ce93f319645b0f1b5e1
#
_cell.length_a   1.000
_cell.length_b   1.000
_cell.length_c   1.000
_cell.angle_alpha   90.00
_cell.angle_beta   90.00
_cell.angle_gamma   90.00
#
_symmetry.space_group_name_H-M   'P 1'
#
loop_
_entity.id
_entity.type
_entity.pdbx_description
1 polymer ?
#
loop_
_entity_poly.entity_id
_entity_poly.type
_entity_poly.pdbx_seq_one_letter_code
_entity_poly.pdbx_strand_id
1 'polypeptide(L)'
;MSLQDPYALPEGLPVPVDDGAADHLAGAELPDLVLPSSQGAVNVRDFEVLYVYPRAGRPGTPLLPGWDEIPGARGCTPQSCAFRDHSAELAGLGVRVAGISAQTIDDQLEFTQRNRMPFPVISDEWLDLARDPALPTFEVEGLTLYKRLALISERGKIVKVFYPVFPPDRNAQDVVDWLAARR
;
A
#
# COMPACT_ATOMS: atom_id res chain seq x y z
N MET A 1 9.41 21.08 16.30
CA MET A 1 8.71 19.93 15.71
C MET A 1 9.45 18.65 16.06
N SER A 2 8.76 17.70 16.64
CA SER A 2 9.36 16.39 16.88
C SER A 2 9.55 15.68 15.53
N LEU A 3 10.77 15.28 15.22
CA LEU A 3 11.06 14.40 14.11
C LEU A 3 10.58 13.02 14.50
N GLN A 4 9.51 12.56 13.87
CA GLN A 4 8.93 11.26 14.22
C GLN A 4 9.64 10.14 13.46
N ASP A 5 9.83 9.03 14.16
CA ASP A 5 10.40 7.83 13.56
C ASP A 5 9.36 7.20 12.60
N PRO A 6 9.64 7.11 11.29
CA PRO A 6 8.70 6.51 10.33
C PRO A 6 8.48 5.00 10.55
N TYR A 7 9.37 4.35 11.29
CA TYR A 7 9.25 2.91 11.61
C TYR A 7 8.35 2.64 12.82
N ALA A 8 8.08 3.66 13.64
CA ALA A 8 7.29 3.49 14.84
C ALA A 8 5.78 3.64 14.56
N LEU A 9 4.99 2.79 15.23
CA LEU A 9 3.54 2.95 15.34
C LEU A 9 3.23 3.53 16.72
N PRO A 10 2.88 4.81 16.82
CA PRO A 10 2.48 5.41 18.09
C PRO A 10 1.25 4.71 18.67
N GLU A 11 1.18 4.70 19.99
CA GLU A 11 -0.04 4.27 20.69
C GLU A 11 -1.17 5.29 20.51
N GLY A 12 -2.40 4.82 20.53
CA GLY A 12 -3.58 5.70 20.48
C GLY A 12 -3.89 6.29 19.11
N LEU A 13 -3.34 5.73 18.05
CA LEU A 13 -3.73 6.13 16.69
C LEU A 13 -5.23 5.89 16.44
N PRO A 14 -5.93 6.81 15.76
CA PRO A 14 -7.34 6.61 15.44
C PRO A 14 -7.52 5.39 14.54
N VAL A 15 -8.46 4.53 14.90
CA VAL A 15 -8.78 3.32 14.12
C VAL A 15 -9.67 3.70 12.95
N PRO A 16 -9.28 3.39 11.70
CA PRO A 16 -10.14 3.65 10.55
C PRO A 16 -11.39 2.77 10.58
N VAL A 17 -12.50 3.34 10.10
CA VAL A 17 -13.79 2.65 10.00
C VAL A 17 -14.04 2.34 8.54
N ASP A 18 -14.65 1.18 8.27
CA ASP A 18 -15.10 0.85 6.92
C ASP A 18 -16.25 1.78 6.53
N ASP A 19 -15.96 2.68 5.61
CA ASP A 19 -16.88 3.69 5.08
C ASP A 19 -17.53 3.27 3.75
N GLY A 20 -17.31 2.02 3.31
CA GLY A 20 -17.83 1.52 2.05
C GLY A 20 -17.04 1.96 0.80
N ALA A 21 -15.95 2.71 0.98
CA ALA A 21 -15.23 3.30 -0.15
C ALA A 21 -14.54 2.26 -1.05
N ALA A 22 -14.38 1.02 -0.59
CA ALA A 22 -13.77 -0.08 -1.34
C ALA A 22 -14.77 -1.17 -1.75
N ASP A 23 -16.06 -1.01 -1.49
CA ASP A 23 -17.07 -2.06 -1.72
C ASP A 23 -17.17 -2.48 -3.19
N HIS A 24 -16.92 -1.58 -4.11
CA HIS A 24 -16.98 -1.82 -5.56
C HIS A 24 -15.78 -2.60 -6.12
N LEU A 25 -14.71 -2.76 -5.34
CA LEU A 25 -13.45 -3.33 -5.84
C LEU A 25 -13.48 -4.86 -5.96
N ALA A 26 -14.19 -5.55 -5.08
CA ALA A 26 -14.30 -7.02 -5.18
C ALA A 26 -15.03 -7.41 -6.47
N GLY A 27 -14.36 -8.21 -7.31
CA GLY A 27 -14.87 -8.60 -8.62
C GLY A 27 -14.55 -7.63 -9.75
N ALA A 28 -14.00 -6.45 -9.46
CA ALA A 28 -13.53 -5.53 -10.48
C ALA A 28 -12.23 -6.03 -11.13
N GLU A 29 -11.97 -5.54 -12.33
CA GLU A 29 -10.73 -5.84 -13.04
C GLU A 29 -9.70 -4.73 -12.81
N LEU A 30 -8.45 -5.12 -12.63
CA LEU A 30 -7.33 -4.18 -12.69
C LEU A 30 -7.16 -3.72 -14.14
N PRO A 31 -6.87 -2.43 -14.38
CA PRO A 31 -6.59 -1.96 -15.73
C PRO A 31 -5.30 -2.58 -16.29
N ASP A 32 -5.22 -2.69 -17.60
CA ASP A 32 -3.97 -2.98 -18.29
C ASP A 32 -3.15 -1.69 -18.31
N LEU A 33 -2.38 -1.50 -17.26
CA LEU A 33 -1.71 -0.23 -16.96
C LEU A 33 -0.26 -0.46 -16.58
N VAL A 34 0.63 0.17 -17.32
CA VAL A 34 2.07 0.16 -17.04
C VAL A 34 2.44 1.45 -16.31
N LEU A 35 3.07 1.31 -15.16
CA LEU A 35 3.52 2.41 -14.31
C LEU A 35 5.00 2.27 -13.96
N PRO A 36 5.69 3.38 -13.70
CA PRO A 36 7.06 3.34 -13.22
C PRO A 36 7.12 2.73 -11.82
N SER A 37 8.17 1.99 -11.55
CA SER A 37 8.44 1.39 -10.24
C SER A 37 9.91 1.47 -9.89
N SER A 38 10.24 1.10 -8.67
CA SER A 38 11.63 0.99 -8.22
C SER A 38 12.46 -0.06 -8.98
N GLN A 39 11.81 -0.92 -9.76
CA GLN A 39 12.46 -1.96 -10.57
C GLN A 39 12.13 -1.79 -12.07
N GLY A 40 11.90 -0.57 -12.53
CA GLY A 40 11.52 -0.26 -13.90
C GLY A 40 10.01 -0.20 -14.11
N ALA A 41 9.58 -0.11 -15.36
CA ALA A 41 8.16 -0.07 -15.70
C ALA A 41 7.54 -1.46 -15.50
N VAL A 42 6.40 -1.52 -14.82
CA VAL A 42 5.69 -2.78 -14.54
C VAL A 42 4.20 -2.61 -14.84
N ASN A 43 3.55 -3.70 -15.23
CA ASN A 43 2.10 -3.72 -15.39
C ASN A 43 1.45 -4.10 -14.05
N VAL A 44 0.46 -3.35 -13.60
CA VAL A 44 -0.21 -3.63 -12.33
C VAL A 44 -0.89 -5.00 -12.28
N ARG A 45 -1.26 -5.55 -13.45
CA ARG A 45 -1.84 -6.90 -13.57
C ARG A 45 -0.84 -8.02 -13.32
N ASP A 46 0.45 -7.72 -13.32
CA ASP A 46 1.49 -8.74 -13.12
C ASP A 46 1.62 -9.19 -11.66
N PHE A 47 0.92 -8.53 -10.75
CA PHE A 47 1.01 -8.79 -9.31
C PHE A 47 -0.31 -9.30 -8.76
N GLU A 48 -0.25 -10.46 -8.12
CA GLU A 48 -1.40 -11.03 -7.43
C GLU A 48 -1.70 -10.30 -6.12
N VAL A 49 -0.70 -9.69 -5.49
CA VAL A 49 -0.85 -8.90 -4.26
C VAL A 49 -0.36 -7.47 -4.53
N LEU A 50 -1.28 -6.53 -4.37
CA LEU A 50 -0.98 -5.09 -4.41
C LEU A 50 -1.37 -4.49 -3.07
N TYR A 51 -0.40 -3.96 -2.31
CA TYR A 51 -0.73 -3.17 -1.13
C TYR A 51 -0.56 -1.69 -1.44
N VAL A 52 -1.51 -0.91 -1.01
CA VAL A 52 -1.63 0.52 -1.31
C VAL A 52 -1.52 1.30 -0.01
N TYR A 53 -0.70 2.34 -0.02
CA TYR A 53 -0.49 3.18 1.14
C TYR A 53 -0.48 4.67 0.76
N PRO A 54 -0.83 5.56 1.72
CA PRO A 54 -0.93 6.97 1.40
C PRO A 54 0.42 7.61 1.08
N ARG A 55 1.36 7.55 2.03
CA ARG A 55 2.65 8.21 1.91
C ARG A 55 3.63 7.71 2.95
N ALA A 56 4.75 7.17 2.51
CA ALA A 56 5.85 6.81 3.40
C ALA A 56 6.66 8.06 3.78
N GLY A 57 6.99 8.20 5.06
CA GLY A 57 7.85 9.25 5.55
C GLY A 57 9.32 8.94 5.34
N ARG A 58 10.16 9.98 5.42
CA ARG A 58 11.62 9.86 5.46
C ARG A 58 12.13 10.14 6.86
N PRO A 59 13.14 9.42 7.37
CA PRO A 59 13.78 9.79 8.62
C PRO A 59 14.31 11.23 8.56
N GLY A 60 14.10 11.98 9.64
CA GLY A 60 14.51 13.37 9.70
C GLY A 60 13.63 14.37 8.95
N THR A 61 12.57 13.92 8.31
CA THR A 61 11.58 14.78 7.66
C THR A 61 10.31 14.83 8.50
N PRO A 62 9.75 16.02 8.78
CA PRO A 62 8.50 16.13 9.52
C PRO A 62 7.35 15.47 8.78
N LEU A 63 6.40 14.89 9.53
CA LEU A 63 5.13 14.44 8.98
C LEU A 63 4.29 15.65 8.54
N LEU A 64 3.34 15.40 7.64
CA LEU A 64 2.34 16.41 7.30
C LEU A 64 1.54 16.81 8.56
N PRO A 65 1.15 18.10 8.67
CA PRO A 65 0.32 18.52 9.80
C PRO A 65 -0.93 17.66 9.96
N GLY A 66 -1.21 17.24 11.20
CA GLY A 66 -2.38 16.40 11.51
C GLY A 66 -2.32 14.96 11.03
N TRP A 67 -1.16 14.48 10.54
CA TRP A 67 -1.03 13.14 9.95
C TRP A 67 -1.48 12.02 10.91
N ASP A 68 -1.06 12.07 12.17
CA ASP A 68 -1.39 11.06 13.17
C ASP A 68 -2.86 11.13 13.65
N GLU A 69 -3.58 12.20 13.31
CA GLU A 69 -4.99 12.38 13.63
C GLU A 69 -5.92 11.82 12.54
N ILE A 70 -5.37 11.51 11.36
CA ILE A 70 -6.12 10.95 10.24
C ILE A 70 -6.18 9.43 10.38
N PRO A 71 -7.38 8.84 10.55
CA PRO A 71 -7.52 7.39 10.67
C PRO A 71 -6.93 6.67 9.46
N GLY A 72 -6.00 5.73 9.70
CA GLY A 72 -5.36 4.94 8.66
C GLY A 72 -4.19 5.60 7.92
N ALA A 73 -3.83 6.85 8.22
CA ALA A 73 -2.73 7.53 7.52
C ALA A 73 -1.36 7.05 8.00
N ARG A 74 -1.13 6.95 9.31
CA ARG A 74 0.16 6.51 9.87
C ARG A 74 0.42 5.02 9.59
N GLY A 75 1.69 4.67 9.33
CA GLY A 75 2.12 3.27 9.30
C GLY A 75 2.47 2.72 7.92
N CYS A 76 2.79 3.57 6.94
CA CYS A 76 3.17 3.11 5.60
C CYS A 76 4.47 2.31 5.61
N THR A 77 5.47 2.74 6.36
CA THR A 77 6.72 2.00 6.52
C THR A 77 6.53 0.69 7.27
N PRO A 78 5.85 0.62 8.43
CA PRO A 78 5.53 -0.66 9.07
C PRO A 78 4.75 -1.62 8.19
N GLN A 79 3.76 -1.16 7.42
CA GLN A 79 3.04 -2.01 6.48
C GLN A 79 3.98 -2.61 5.43
N SER A 80 4.77 -1.76 4.78
CA SER A 80 5.69 -2.19 3.71
C SER A 80 6.78 -3.12 4.23
N CYS A 81 7.34 -2.84 5.40
CA CYS A 81 8.34 -3.70 6.03
C CYS A 81 7.76 -5.07 6.42
N ALA A 82 6.49 -5.13 6.84
CA ALA A 82 5.82 -6.39 7.09
C ALA A 82 5.67 -7.23 5.81
N PHE A 83 5.31 -6.63 4.68
CA PHE A 83 5.30 -7.33 3.39
C PHE A 83 6.69 -7.79 2.97
N ARG A 84 7.72 -6.98 3.18
CA ARG A 84 9.12 -7.37 2.97
C ARG A 84 9.47 -8.61 3.79
N ASP A 85 9.16 -8.60 5.07
CA ASP A 85 9.51 -9.69 5.99
C ASP A 85 8.74 -10.99 5.69
N HIS A 86 7.57 -10.89 5.06
CA HIS A 86 6.77 -12.02 4.58
C HIS A 86 7.02 -12.39 3.11
N SER A 87 8.00 -11.76 2.44
CA SER A 87 8.19 -11.95 1.00
C SER A 87 8.49 -13.40 0.61
N ALA A 88 9.25 -14.13 1.40
CA ALA A 88 9.55 -15.55 1.15
C ALA A 88 8.30 -16.43 1.28
N GLU A 89 7.45 -16.18 2.28
CA GLU A 89 6.18 -16.90 2.44
C GLU A 89 5.24 -16.63 1.26
N LEU A 90 5.12 -15.37 0.85
CA LEU A 90 4.28 -14.98 -0.29
C LEU A 90 4.78 -15.60 -1.59
N ALA A 91 6.09 -15.61 -1.83
CA ALA A 91 6.67 -16.31 -2.98
C ALA A 91 6.39 -17.81 -2.94
N GLY A 92 6.48 -18.43 -1.76
CA GLY A 92 6.12 -19.83 -1.56
C GLY A 92 4.63 -20.14 -1.79
N LEU A 93 3.76 -19.15 -1.67
CA LEU A 93 2.34 -19.22 -2.01
C LEU A 93 2.07 -18.92 -3.50
N GLY A 94 3.12 -18.69 -4.31
CA GLY A 94 3.01 -18.49 -5.75
C GLY A 94 2.51 -17.13 -6.18
N VAL A 95 2.60 -16.11 -5.31
CA VAL A 95 2.14 -14.75 -5.61
C VAL A 95 3.30 -13.78 -5.72
N ARG A 96 3.14 -12.79 -6.58
CA ARG A 96 4.04 -11.66 -6.71
C ARG A 96 3.43 -10.44 -6.04
N VAL A 97 4.26 -9.67 -5.35
CA VAL A 97 3.85 -8.53 -4.53
C VAL A 97 4.41 -7.24 -5.12
N ALA A 98 3.65 -6.18 -5.08
CA ALA A 98 4.12 -4.82 -5.27
C ALA A 98 3.41 -3.87 -4.31
N GLY A 99 4.14 -2.83 -3.87
CA GLY A 99 3.57 -1.70 -3.16
C GLY A 99 3.21 -0.57 -4.12
N ILE A 100 2.24 0.26 -3.76
CA ILE A 100 1.79 1.40 -4.58
C ILE A 100 1.51 2.60 -3.68
N SER A 101 1.98 3.76 -4.10
CA SER A 101 1.52 5.05 -3.58
C SER A 101 1.52 6.11 -4.67
N ALA A 102 0.92 7.27 -4.38
CA ALA A 102 0.92 8.42 -5.29
C ALA A 102 2.20 9.26 -5.19
N GLN A 103 3.24 8.74 -4.55
CA GLN A 103 4.53 9.40 -4.45
C GLN A 103 5.31 9.29 -5.76
N THR A 104 6.29 10.18 -5.95
CA THR A 104 7.14 10.20 -7.16
C THR A 104 8.03 8.96 -7.25
N ILE A 105 8.56 8.70 -8.43
CA ILE A 105 9.52 7.60 -8.61
C ILE A 105 10.79 7.81 -7.77
N ASP A 106 11.24 9.04 -7.59
CA ASP A 106 12.40 9.33 -6.74
C ASP A 106 12.12 8.97 -5.27
N ASP A 107 10.92 9.25 -4.78
CA ASP A 107 10.50 8.83 -3.44
C ASP A 107 10.48 7.31 -3.30
N GLN A 108 9.97 6.61 -4.32
CA GLN A 108 9.91 5.14 -4.30
C GLN A 108 11.30 4.51 -4.35
N LEU A 109 12.23 5.07 -5.13
CA LEU A 109 13.61 4.61 -5.18
C LEU A 109 14.32 4.80 -3.84
N GLU A 110 14.18 5.96 -3.21
CA GLU A 110 14.74 6.22 -1.89
C GLU A 110 14.19 5.24 -0.84
N PHE A 111 12.87 5.10 -0.82
CA PHE A 111 12.17 4.24 0.12
C PHE A 111 12.62 2.77 -0.01
N THR A 112 12.69 2.25 -1.23
CA THR A 112 13.06 0.86 -1.49
C THR A 112 14.52 0.58 -1.17
N GLN A 113 15.42 1.50 -1.47
CA GLN A 113 16.85 1.37 -1.13
C GLN A 113 17.05 1.37 0.39
N ARG A 114 16.45 2.32 1.08
CA ARG A 114 16.56 2.45 2.53
C ARG A 114 16.00 1.24 3.27
N ASN A 115 14.91 0.67 2.79
CA ASN A 115 14.23 -0.45 3.42
C ASN A 115 14.55 -1.83 2.81
N ARG A 116 15.40 -1.88 1.79
CA ARG A 116 15.78 -3.13 1.08
C ARG A 116 14.55 -3.93 0.64
N MET A 117 13.63 -3.28 -0.07
CA MET A 117 12.43 -3.95 -0.58
C MET A 117 12.78 -4.94 -1.69
N PRO A 118 12.41 -6.22 -1.56
CA PRO A 118 12.73 -7.24 -2.56
C PRO A 118 11.77 -7.25 -3.75
N PHE A 119 10.73 -6.44 -3.73
CA PHE A 119 9.70 -6.35 -4.76
C PHE A 119 9.56 -4.90 -5.25
N PRO A 120 8.92 -4.67 -6.41
CA PRO A 120 8.71 -3.31 -6.91
C PRO A 120 7.80 -2.49 -6.00
N VAL A 121 8.11 -1.21 -5.86
CA VAL A 121 7.20 -0.21 -5.30
C VAL A 121 6.86 0.76 -6.42
N ILE A 122 5.58 0.81 -6.75
CA ILE A 122 5.03 1.49 -7.92
C ILE A 122 4.73 2.95 -7.59
N SER A 123 5.10 3.84 -8.49
CA SER A 123 4.72 5.25 -8.43
C SER A 123 3.49 5.48 -9.30
N ASP A 124 2.37 5.78 -8.68
CA ASP A 124 1.16 6.23 -9.37
C ASP A 124 0.92 7.72 -9.08
N GLU A 125 1.90 8.52 -9.46
CA GLU A 125 1.95 9.97 -9.22
C GLU A 125 0.72 10.70 -9.78
N TRP A 126 0.17 10.18 -10.87
CA TRP A 126 -0.97 10.80 -11.56
C TRP A 126 -2.31 10.19 -11.15
N LEU A 127 -2.34 9.32 -10.15
CA LEU A 127 -3.56 8.73 -9.60
C LEU A 127 -4.40 7.99 -10.65
N ASP A 128 -3.74 7.26 -11.54
CA ASP A 128 -4.43 6.50 -12.59
C ASP A 128 -5.35 5.43 -12.01
N LEU A 129 -4.95 4.77 -10.93
CA LEU A 129 -5.77 3.76 -10.24
C LEU A 129 -6.93 4.37 -9.44
N ALA A 130 -6.93 5.66 -9.18
CA ALA A 130 -8.09 6.36 -8.63
C ALA A 130 -9.19 6.56 -9.67
N ARG A 131 -8.85 6.48 -10.97
CA ARG A 131 -9.82 6.54 -12.07
C ARG A 131 -10.35 5.16 -12.42
N ASP A 132 -9.48 4.18 -12.50
CA ASP A 132 -9.82 2.79 -12.80
C ASP A 132 -8.84 1.86 -12.03
N PRO A 133 -9.29 1.00 -11.15
CA PRO A 133 -10.67 0.62 -10.78
C PRO A 133 -11.34 1.52 -9.73
N ALA A 134 -10.93 2.74 -9.59
CA ALA A 134 -11.41 3.73 -8.63
C ALA A 134 -10.99 3.41 -7.19
N LEU A 135 -9.69 3.27 -6.96
CA LEU A 135 -9.14 3.13 -5.61
C LEU A 135 -9.50 4.36 -4.76
N PRO A 136 -9.90 4.18 -3.49
CA PRO A 136 -10.31 5.28 -2.65
C PRO A 136 -9.15 6.21 -2.29
N THR A 137 -9.44 7.50 -2.27
CA THR A 137 -8.48 8.56 -1.96
C THR A 137 -8.98 9.45 -0.84
N PHE A 138 -8.10 10.26 -0.30
CA PHE A 138 -8.42 11.34 0.63
C PHE A 138 -7.50 12.54 0.37
N GLU A 139 -7.88 13.69 0.86
CA GLU A 139 -7.09 14.91 0.70
C GLU A 139 -6.51 15.36 2.03
N VAL A 140 -5.25 15.79 2.00
CA VAL A 140 -4.53 16.35 3.13
C VAL A 140 -3.51 17.38 2.62
N GLU A 141 -3.51 18.57 3.20
CA GLU A 141 -2.56 19.65 2.84
C GLU A 141 -2.43 19.88 1.31
N GLY A 142 -3.57 19.86 0.61
CA GLY A 142 -3.62 20.04 -0.85
C GLY A 142 -3.14 18.86 -1.68
N LEU A 143 -2.79 17.73 -1.05
CA LEU A 143 -2.41 16.49 -1.72
C LEU A 143 -3.57 15.52 -1.75
N THR A 144 -3.77 14.85 -2.88
CA THR A 144 -4.67 13.69 -3.00
C THR A 144 -3.84 12.42 -2.85
N LEU A 145 -4.15 11.62 -1.85
CA LEU A 145 -3.42 10.39 -1.52
C LEU A 145 -4.37 9.19 -1.48
N TYR A 146 -3.83 7.99 -1.73
CA TYR A 146 -4.59 6.76 -1.60
C TYR A 146 -4.88 6.43 -0.14
N LYS A 147 -6.09 5.97 0.13
CA LYS A 147 -6.40 5.28 1.38
C LYS A 147 -5.66 3.94 1.42
N ARG A 148 -5.28 3.51 2.61
CA ARG A 148 -4.58 2.25 2.82
C ARG A 148 -5.50 1.08 2.56
N LEU A 149 -5.06 0.16 1.71
CA LEU A 149 -5.75 -1.10 1.46
C LEU A 149 -4.77 -2.13 0.88
N ALA A 150 -5.20 -3.37 0.78
CA ALA A 150 -4.50 -4.39 0.01
C ALA A 150 -5.50 -5.15 -0.87
N LEU A 151 -5.05 -5.53 -2.05
CA LEU A 151 -5.82 -6.26 -3.04
C LEU A 151 -5.15 -7.59 -3.32
N ILE A 152 -5.95 -8.64 -3.47
CA ILE A 152 -5.51 -9.89 -4.07
C ILE A 152 -6.27 -10.05 -5.38
N SER A 153 -5.54 -10.28 -6.47
CA SER A 153 -6.12 -10.52 -7.79
C SER A 153 -5.67 -11.84 -8.36
N GLU A 154 -6.52 -12.41 -9.19
CA GLU A 154 -6.23 -13.59 -10.00
C GLU A 154 -6.49 -13.24 -11.46
N ARG A 155 -5.43 -13.32 -12.28
CA ARG A 155 -5.51 -12.96 -13.71
C ARG A 155 -6.09 -11.57 -13.96
N GLY A 156 -5.71 -10.61 -13.10
CA GLY A 156 -6.17 -9.23 -13.17
C GLY A 156 -7.53 -8.96 -12.54
N LYS A 157 -8.26 -9.99 -12.10
CA LYS A 157 -9.54 -9.81 -11.41
C LYS A 157 -9.34 -9.77 -9.89
N ILE A 158 -9.84 -8.74 -9.24
CA ILE A 158 -9.76 -8.58 -7.78
C ILE A 158 -10.68 -9.60 -7.11
N VAL A 159 -10.09 -10.49 -6.32
CA VAL A 159 -10.82 -11.56 -5.61
C VAL A 159 -10.92 -11.32 -4.11
N LYS A 160 -10.08 -10.45 -3.55
CA LYS A 160 -10.12 -10.07 -2.13
C LYS A 160 -9.63 -8.65 -1.94
N VAL A 161 -10.32 -7.94 -1.06
CA VAL A 161 -9.97 -6.58 -0.63
C VAL A 161 -9.83 -6.57 0.87
N PHE A 162 -8.72 -6.00 1.36
CA PHE A 162 -8.49 -5.70 2.77
C PHE A 162 -8.66 -4.20 2.95
N TYR A 163 -9.79 -3.79 3.49
CA TYR A 163 -10.12 -2.38 3.75
C TYR A 163 -11.19 -2.27 4.85
N PRO A 164 -11.00 -1.40 5.83
CA PRO A 164 -9.76 -0.69 6.12
C PRO A 164 -8.65 -1.62 6.62
N VAL A 165 -7.43 -1.11 6.68
CA VAL A 165 -6.27 -1.84 7.21
C VAL A 165 -5.85 -1.22 8.54
N PHE A 166 -5.92 -2.00 9.64
CA PHE A 166 -5.45 -1.58 10.95
C PHE A 166 -5.27 -2.80 11.89
N PRO A 167 -4.16 -2.90 12.62
CA PRO A 167 -2.96 -2.08 12.50
C PRO A 167 -2.23 -2.35 11.17
N PRO A 168 -1.51 -1.37 10.62
CA PRO A 168 -0.92 -1.52 9.27
C PRO A 168 0.15 -2.59 9.17
N ASP A 169 0.90 -2.84 10.23
CA ASP A 169 1.95 -3.87 10.28
C ASP A 169 1.40 -5.31 10.30
N ARG A 170 0.11 -5.50 10.51
CA ARG A 170 -0.54 -6.81 10.46
C ARG A 170 -1.05 -7.19 9.07
N ASN A 171 -1.15 -6.26 8.17
CA ASN A 171 -1.78 -6.47 6.86
C ASN A 171 -1.12 -7.61 6.05
N ALA A 172 0.21 -7.70 6.06
CA ALA A 172 0.93 -8.76 5.35
C ALA A 172 0.57 -10.15 5.89
N GLN A 173 0.47 -10.30 7.21
CA GLN A 173 0.06 -11.57 7.84
C GLN A 173 -1.37 -11.95 7.46
N ASP A 174 -2.28 -10.98 7.45
CA ASP A 174 -3.67 -11.21 7.06
C ASP A 174 -3.76 -11.68 5.60
N VAL A 175 -2.94 -11.13 4.71
CA VAL A 175 -2.83 -11.56 3.31
C VAL A 175 -2.29 -12.99 3.21
N VAL A 176 -1.22 -13.31 3.93
CA VAL A 176 -0.65 -14.66 3.99
C VAL A 176 -1.69 -15.67 4.48
N ASP A 177 -2.37 -15.35 5.57
CA ASP A 177 -3.37 -16.25 6.16
C ASP A 177 -4.53 -16.53 5.19
N TRP A 178 -5.00 -15.50 4.49
CA TRP A 178 -6.07 -15.67 3.50
C TRP A 178 -5.63 -16.54 2.31
N LEU A 179 -4.42 -16.31 1.79
CA LEU A 179 -3.88 -17.11 0.69
C LEU A 179 -3.64 -18.56 1.10
N ALA A 180 -3.09 -18.79 2.30
CA ALA A 180 -2.84 -20.14 2.81
C ALA A 180 -4.14 -20.93 3.01
N ALA A 181 -5.23 -20.28 3.43
CA ALA A 181 -6.52 -20.92 3.64
C ALA A 181 -7.21 -21.38 2.34
N ARG A 182 -6.77 -20.90 1.18
CA ARG A 182 -7.31 -21.26 -0.14
C ARG A 182 -6.59 -22.43 -0.81
N ARG A 183 -5.56 -22.97 -0.21
CA ARG A 183 -4.79 -24.12 -0.73
C ARG A 183 -5.40 -25.44 -0.34
#